data_760261c09623a84b8b0254bca0ab2fe3
#
_entry.id   760261c09623a84b8b0254bca0ab2fe3
#
_cell.length_a   1.000
_cell.length_b   1.000
_cell.length_c   1.000
_cell.angle_alpha   90.00
_cell.angle_beta   90.00
_cell.angle_gamma   90.00
#
_symmetry.space_group_name_H-M   'P 1'
#
loop_
_entity.id
_entity.type
_entity.pdbx_description
1 polymer ?
#
loop_
_entity_poly.entity_id
_entity_poly.type
_entity_poly.pdbx_seq_one_letter_code
_entity_poly.pdbx_strand_id
1 'polypeptide(L)'
;MTAGSVNADPAASAFEQAGTAAEFSAVAKQALAAQRSALTESLAKGAAIETLIGRYRECLDAIVYKAWDLGMRRDAGLVLVATGGYGRGELYPHSDIDLLVCGQEAEHVRHAEAIGQFFSLLWDSGLKVGQ
;
A
#
# COMPACT_ATOMS: atom_id res chain seq x y z
N MET A 1 19.82 11.53 2.11
CA MET A 1 19.96 10.90 1.53
C MET A 1 19.59 9.90 1.17
N THR A 2 19.21 9.67 0.91
CA THR A 2 18.93 8.79 0.51
C THR A 2 19.45 7.83 -0.12
N ALA A 3 20.17 7.64 -0.01
CA ALA A 3 21.08 6.68 -0.41
C ALA A 3 20.59 5.40 -0.97
N GLY A 4 19.54 4.92 -0.51
CA GLY A 4 18.98 3.69 -1.01
C GLY A 4 18.53 3.72 -2.47
N SER A 5 18.58 4.88 -3.07
CA SER A 5 18.11 5.04 -4.42
C SER A 5 18.90 4.26 -5.46
N VAL A 6 20.11 3.86 -5.12
CA VAL A 6 20.99 3.15 -6.06
C VAL A 6 20.33 1.87 -6.58
N ASN A 7 19.58 1.21 -5.73
CA ASN A 7 18.90 -0.05 -6.09
C ASN A 7 17.40 0.12 -6.17
N ALA A 8 16.95 1.30 -6.55
CA ALA A 8 15.53 1.57 -6.64
C ALA A 8 14.86 0.61 -7.61
N ASP A 9 13.83 -0.03 -7.13
CA ASP A 9 12.97 -0.87 -7.93
C ASP A 9 12.28 0.01 -8.99
N PRO A 10 12.21 -0.41 -10.26
CA PRO A 10 11.45 0.31 -11.26
C PRO A 10 10.02 0.62 -10.84
N ALA A 11 9.39 -0.29 -10.08
CA ALA A 11 8.05 -0.06 -9.58
C ALA A 11 8.00 1.12 -8.61
N ALA A 12 8.98 1.23 -7.70
CA ALA A 12 9.04 2.33 -6.76
C ALA A 12 9.20 3.66 -7.48
N SER A 13 10.04 3.70 -8.51
CA SER A 13 10.23 4.90 -9.31
C SER A 13 8.94 5.31 -10.03
N ALA A 14 8.21 4.33 -10.58
CA ALA A 14 6.93 4.59 -11.23
C ALA A 14 5.89 5.15 -10.26
N PHE A 15 5.87 4.65 -9.02
CA PHE A 15 4.99 5.19 -7.98
C PHE A 15 5.27 6.65 -7.70
N GLU A 16 6.54 7.01 -7.60
CA GLU A 16 6.92 8.39 -7.31
C GLU A 16 6.51 9.33 -8.45
N GLN A 17 6.48 8.84 -9.67
CA GLN A 17 6.12 9.63 -10.84
C GLN A 17 4.62 9.70 -11.09
N ALA A 18 3.85 8.82 -10.50
CA ALA A 18 2.41 8.80 -10.69
C ALA A 18 1.78 10.06 -10.10
N GLY A 19 1.17 10.87 -10.93
CA GLY A 19 0.57 12.13 -10.52
C GLY A 19 -0.94 12.12 -10.45
N THR A 20 -1.59 11.11 -11.02
CA THR A 20 -3.04 10.99 -11.01
C THR A 20 -3.47 9.68 -10.38
N ALA A 21 -4.74 9.62 -9.94
CA ALA A 21 -5.31 8.42 -9.36
C ALA A 21 -5.28 7.25 -10.34
N ALA A 22 -5.59 7.50 -11.60
CA ALA A 22 -5.60 6.45 -12.62
C ALA A 22 -4.20 5.88 -12.88
N GLU A 23 -3.20 6.76 -12.98
CA GLU A 23 -1.81 6.34 -13.14
C GLU A 23 -1.34 5.53 -11.94
N PHE A 24 -1.66 6.00 -10.74
CA PHE A 24 -1.30 5.33 -9.51
C PHE A 24 -1.90 3.92 -9.46
N SER A 25 -3.20 3.81 -9.71
CA SER A 25 -3.90 2.52 -9.63
C SER A 25 -3.33 1.51 -10.63
N ALA A 26 -3.01 1.96 -11.83
CA ALA A 26 -2.44 1.08 -12.85
C ALA A 26 -1.08 0.55 -12.43
N VAL A 27 -0.20 1.42 -11.94
CA VAL A 27 1.14 1.04 -11.50
C VAL A 27 1.07 0.11 -10.28
N ALA A 28 0.21 0.46 -9.32
CA ALA A 28 0.04 -0.35 -8.11
C ALA A 28 -0.45 -1.75 -8.44
N LYS A 29 -1.44 -1.84 -9.33
CA LYS A 29 -2.01 -3.12 -9.73
C LYS A 29 -0.96 -4.03 -10.37
N GLN A 30 -0.13 -3.48 -11.25
CA GLN A 30 0.95 -4.23 -11.88
C GLN A 30 2.01 -4.68 -10.87
N ALA A 31 2.39 -3.79 -9.96
CA ALA A 31 3.39 -4.10 -8.94
C ALA A 31 2.90 -5.21 -8.01
N LEU A 32 1.65 -5.15 -7.58
CA LEU A 32 1.07 -6.19 -6.73
C LEU A 32 0.98 -7.52 -7.45
N ALA A 33 0.56 -7.52 -8.71
CA ALA A 33 0.46 -8.75 -9.49
C ALA A 33 1.83 -9.43 -9.63
N ALA A 34 2.86 -8.65 -9.88
CA ALA A 34 4.23 -9.18 -9.99
C ALA A 34 4.70 -9.80 -8.68
N GLN A 35 4.45 -9.14 -7.55
CA GLN A 35 4.85 -9.66 -6.25
C GLN A 35 4.05 -10.91 -5.87
N ARG A 36 2.76 -10.94 -6.15
CA ARG A 36 1.92 -12.11 -5.89
C ARG A 36 2.36 -13.31 -6.71
N SER A 37 2.69 -13.08 -7.98
CA SER A 37 3.18 -14.15 -8.86
C SER A 37 4.50 -14.72 -8.35
N ALA A 38 5.42 -13.86 -7.92
CA ALA A 38 6.70 -14.30 -7.38
C ALA A 38 6.52 -15.16 -6.12
N LEU A 39 5.62 -14.75 -5.23
CA LEU A 39 5.31 -15.51 -4.02
C LEU A 39 4.70 -16.86 -4.35
N THR A 40 3.73 -16.89 -5.24
CA THR A 40 3.04 -18.11 -5.64
C THR A 40 4.01 -19.12 -6.26
N GLU A 41 4.88 -18.65 -7.14
CA GLU A 41 5.91 -19.48 -7.75
C GLU A 41 6.86 -20.08 -6.72
N SER A 42 7.31 -19.24 -5.80
CA SER A 42 8.25 -19.69 -4.76
C SER A 42 7.62 -20.70 -3.82
N LEU A 43 6.35 -20.49 -3.46
CA LEU A 43 5.62 -21.47 -2.64
C LEU A 43 5.52 -22.82 -3.34
N ALA A 44 5.25 -22.82 -4.65
CA ALA A 44 5.16 -24.04 -5.42
C ALA A 44 6.49 -24.78 -5.50
N LYS A 45 7.60 -24.06 -5.49
CA LYS A 45 8.94 -24.63 -5.57
C LYS A 45 9.53 -24.99 -4.21
N GLY A 46 8.84 -24.65 -3.12
CA GLY A 46 9.34 -24.91 -1.78
C GLY A 46 10.53 -24.05 -1.37
N ALA A 47 10.74 -22.91 -2.04
CA ALA A 47 11.84 -22.02 -1.73
C ALA A 47 11.58 -21.23 -0.46
N ALA A 48 12.64 -20.68 0.13
CA ALA A 48 12.52 -19.78 1.27
C ALA A 48 11.76 -18.52 0.85
N ILE A 49 10.66 -18.25 1.55
CA ILE A 49 9.74 -17.19 1.14
C ILE A 49 9.81 -15.94 2.01
N GLU A 50 10.58 -15.95 3.08
CA GLU A 50 10.65 -14.80 4.00
C GLU A 50 11.06 -13.52 3.29
N THR A 51 12.05 -13.61 2.40
CA THR A 51 12.50 -12.45 1.63
C THR A 51 11.40 -11.93 0.72
N LEU A 52 10.66 -12.84 0.08
CA LEU A 52 9.58 -12.46 -0.83
C LEU A 52 8.38 -11.89 -0.10
N ILE A 53 8.06 -12.42 1.08
CA ILE A 53 7.02 -11.86 1.94
C ILE A 53 7.42 -10.44 2.35
N GLY A 54 8.68 -10.23 2.70
CA GLY A 54 9.20 -8.91 3.01
C GLY A 54 9.05 -7.93 1.87
N ARG A 55 9.37 -8.35 0.65
CA ARG A 55 9.22 -7.52 -0.55
C ARG A 55 7.76 -7.21 -0.84
N TYR A 56 6.88 -8.17 -0.64
CA TYR A 56 5.45 -7.97 -0.80
C TYR A 56 4.93 -6.92 0.18
N ARG A 57 5.34 -7.02 1.44
CA ARG A 57 4.97 -6.04 2.46
C ARG A 57 5.50 -4.65 2.12
N GLU A 58 6.75 -4.55 1.67
CA GLU A 58 7.32 -3.27 1.25
C GLU A 58 6.54 -2.66 0.09
N CYS A 59 6.12 -3.48 -0.84
CA CYS A 59 5.30 -3.05 -1.96
C CYS A 59 3.94 -2.51 -1.46
N LEU A 60 3.29 -3.24 -0.56
CA LEU A 60 2.04 -2.80 0.03
C LEU A 60 2.20 -1.49 0.80
N ASP A 61 3.26 -1.39 1.60
CA ASP A 61 3.54 -0.18 2.36
C ASP A 61 3.72 1.03 1.43
N ALA A 62 4.45 0.84 0.33
CA ALA A 62 4.66 1.91 -0.64
C ALA A 62 3.34 2.37 -1.27
N ILE A 63 2.47 1.43 -1.60
CA ILE A 63 1.16 1.75 -2.18
C ILE A 63 0.31 2.51 -1.18
N VAL A 64 0.25 2.04 0.05
CA VAL A 64 -0.56 2.67 1.11
C VAL A 64 -0.06 4.09 1.40
N TYR A 65 1.26 4.25 1.53
CA TYR A 65 1.85 5.57 1.78
C TYR A 65 1.56 6.53 0.64
N LYS A 66 1.75 6.10 -0.59
CA LYS A 66 1.54 6.98 -1.74
C LYS A 66 0.07 7.35 -1.90
N ALA A 67 -0.83 6.40 -1.67
CA ALA A 67 -2.26 6.66 -1.73
C ALA A 67 -2.68 7.69 -0.67
N TRP A 68 -2.11 7.56 0.53
CA TRP A 68 -2.38 8.51 1.61
C TRP A 68 -1.87 9.91 1.24
N ASP A 69 -0.65 10.00 0.74
CA ASP A 69 -0.03 11.27 0.36
C ASP A 69 -0.75 11.97 -0.79
N LEU A 70 -1.35 11.24 -1.70
CA LEU A 70 -2.03 11.83 -2.84
C LEU A 70 -3.27 12.63 -2.45
N GLY A 71 -3.95 12.21 -1.40
CA GLY A 71 -5.22 12.84 -1.03
C GLY A 71 -5.25 13.51 0.33
N MET A 72 -4.35 13.13 1.23
CA MET A 72 -4.41 13.62 2.60
C MET A 72 -3.34 14.67 2.87
N ARG A 73 -3.75 15.76 3.46
CA ARG A 73 -2.80 16.80 3.87
C ARG A 73 -2.04 16.33 5.11
N ARG A 74 -0.77 16.70 5.17
CA ARG A 74 0.09 16.30 6.30
C ARG A 74 -0.36 16.88 7.62
N ASP A 75 -1.04 18.02 7.59
CA ASP A 75 -1.54 18.69 8.78
C ASP A 75 -2.99 18.35 9.10
N ALA A 76 -3.51 17.29 8.54
CA ALA A 76 -4.91 16.94 8.68
C ALA A 76 -5.31 16.48 10.07
N GLY A 77 -4.36 16.17 10.94
CA GLY A 77 -4.67 15.69 12.28
C GLY A 77 -5.20 14.26 12.31
N LEU A 78 -4.99 13.52 11.24
CA LEU A 78 -5.38 12.12 11.11
C LEU A 78 -4.15 11.24 11.00
N VAL A 79 -4.24 10.05 11.57
CA VAL A 79 -3.17 9.06 11.54
C VAL A 79 -3.70 7.76 10.97
N LEU A 80 -2.96 7.18 10.06
CA LEU A 80 -3.28 5.89 9.48
C LEU A 80 -2.56 4.80 10.26
N VAL A 81 -3.29 3.79 10.71
CA VAL A 81 -2.76 2.70 11.51
C VAL A 81 -3.07 1.37 10.85
N ALA A 82 -2.04 0.55 10.66
CA ALA A 82 -2.21 -0.82 10.21
C ALA A 82 -2.62 -1.70 11.39
N THR A 83 -3.61 -2.55 11.18
CA THR A 83 -4.11 -3.45 12.22
C THR A 83 -4.18 -4.88 11.69
N GLY A 84 -4.58 -5.82 12.52
CA GLY A 84 -4.73 -7.22 12.14
C GLY A 84 -3.41 -7.84 11.67
N GLY A 85 -3.51 -8.74 10.71
CA GLY A 85 -2.35 -9.41 10.14
C GLY A 85 -1.35 -8.46 9.52
N TYR A 86 -1.84 -7.46 8.82
CA TYR A 86 -0.97 -6.45 8.22
C TYR A 86 -0.18 -5.70 9.29
N GLY A 87 -0.84 -5.29 10.37
CA GLY A 87 -0.17 -4.61 11.48
C GLY A 87 0.89 -5.46 12.16
N ARG A 88 0.71 -6.78 12.17
CA ARG A 88 1.66 -7.72 12.75
C ARG A 88 2.74 -8.18 11.76
N GLY A 89 2.70 -7.72 10.51
CA GLY A 89 3.63 -8.16 9.48
C GLY A 89 3.33 -9.55 8.94
N GLU A 90 2.15 -10.07 9.20
CA GLU A 90 1.71 -11.39 8.74
C GLU A 90 0.87 -11.27 7.49
N LEU A 91 1.53 -11.07 6.36
CA LEU A 91 0.85 -10.89 5.09
C LEU A 91 1.12 -12.06 4.16
N TYR A 92 0.05 -12.56 3.57
CA TYR A 92 0.11 -13.58 2.52
C TYR A 92 -0.54 -13.00 1.26
N PRO A 93 -0.23 -13.57 0.07
CA PRO A 93 -0.90 -13.15 -1.16
C PRO A 93 -2.41 -13.26 -0.96
N HIS A 94 -3.16 -12.27 -1.36
CA HIS A 94 -4.61 -12.21 -1.25
C HIS A 94 -5.16 -12.06 0.18
N SER A 95 -4.30 -11.84 1.18
CA SER A 95 -4.79 -11.48 2.51
C SER A 95 -5.46 -10.12 2.47
N ASP A 96 -6.51 -9.95 3.27
CA ASP A 96 -7.09 -8.63 3.48
C ASP A 96 -6.13 -7.78 4.32
N ILE A 97 -6.10 -6.50 4.04
CA ILE A 97 -5.38 -5.57 4.90
C ILE A 97 -6.38 -4.74 5.69
N ASP A 98 -6.08 -4.54 6.96
CA ASP A 98 -6.94 -3.77 7.85
C ASP A 98 -6.26 -2.45 8.19
N LEU A 99 -6.93 -1.37 7.88
CA LEU A 99 -6.41 -0.03 8.12
C LEU A 99 -7.41 0.76 8.93
N LEU A 100 -6.90 1.57 9.83
CA LEU A 100 -7.70 2.41 10.70
C LEU A 100 -7.23 3.85 10.55
N VAL A 101 -8.18 4.74 10.32
CA VAL A 101 -7.90 6.17 10.29
C VAL A 101 -8.29 6.73 11.66
N CYS A 102 -7.30 7.21 12.40
CA CYS A 102 -7.50 7.68 13.77
C CYS A 102 -7.34 9.19 13.87
N GLY A 103 -8.20 9.81 14.66
CA GLY A 103 -8.17 11.24 14.90
C GLY A 103 -9.47 11.70 15.52
N GLN A 104 -9.57 12.99 15.77
CA GLN A 104 -10.80 13.56 16.33
C GLN A 104 -11.93 13.53 15.31
N GLU A 105 -13.15 13.43 15.81
CA GLU A 105 -14.33 13.39 14.96
C GLU A 105 -14.40 14.56 13.98
N ALA A 106 -14.05 15.75 14.44
CA ALA A 106 -14.06 16.93 13.59
C ALA A 106 -13.13 16.80 12.37
N GLU A 107 -12.00 16.11 12.56
CA GLU A 107 -11.06 15.87 11.47
C GLU A 107 -11.59 14.82 10.50
N HIS A 108 -12.27 13.79 11.01
CA HIS A 108 -12.93 12.81 10.16
C HIS A 108 -13.99 13.46 9.27
N VAL A 109 -14.79 14.35 9.83
CA VAL A 109 -15.81 15.07 9.08
C VAL A 109 -15.18 15.97 8.03
N ARG A 110 -14.16 16.73 8.43
CA ARG A 110 -13.48 17.67 7.52
C ARG A 110 -12.84 16.96 6.33
N HIS A 111 -12.30 15.77 6.54
CA HIS A 111 -11.54 15.04 5.53
C HIS A 111 -12.28 13.80 5.02
N ALA A 112 -13.59 13.74 5.19
CA ALA A 112 -14.37 12.55 4.82
C ALA A 112 -14.21 12.18 3.35
N GLU A 113 -14.19 13.17 2.46
CA GLU A 113 -14.00 12.93 1.04
C GLU A 113 -12.60 12.37 0.74
N ALA A 114 -11.58 12.96 1.35
CA ALA A 114 -10.21 12.49 1.16
C ALA A 114 -10.01 11.08 1.68
N ILE A 115 -10.64 10.74 2.80
CA ILE A 115 -10.60 9.37 3.35
C ILE A 115 -11.25 8.40 2.36
N GLY A 116 -12.41 8.76 1.82
CA GLY A 116 -13.10 7.94 0.83
C GLY A 116 -12.27 7.72 -0.42
N GLN A 117 -11.63 8.76 -0.92
CA GLN A 117 -10.75 8.67 -2.09
C GLN A 117 -9.54 7.78 -1.82
N PHE A 118 -8.97 7.87 -0.62
CA PHE A 118 -7.86 7.01 -0.22
C PHE A 118 -8.23 5.53 -0.31
N PHE A 119 -9.36 5.14 0.29
CA PHE A 119 -9.79 3.75 0.23
C PHE A 119 -10.15 3.32 -1.19
N SER A 120 -10.73 4.20 -1.99
CA SER A 120 -11.02 3.91 -3.39
C SER A 120 -9.75 3.64 -4.19
N LEU A 121 -8.69 4.41 -3.94
CA LEU A 121 -7.40 4.17 -4.58
C LEU A 121 -6.85 2.79 -4.26
N LEU A 122 -6.98 2.36 -3.02
CA LEU A 122 -6.51 1.03 -2.62
C LEU A 122 -7.34 -0.07 -3.28
N TRP A 123 -8.66 0.07 -3.29
CA TRP A 123 -9.52 -0.91 -3.95
C TRP A 123 -9.25 -0.98 -5.45
N ASP A 124 -9.07 0.16 -6.10
CA ASP A 124 -8.75 0.22 -7.53
C ASP A 124 -7.38 -0.37 -7.84
N SER A 125 -6.49 -0.39 -6.86
CA SER A 125 -5.18 -1.02 -6.99
C SER A 125 -5.24 -2.54 -6.83
N GLY A 126 -6.39 -3.08 -6.53
CA GLY A 126 -6.57 -4.52 -6.39
C GLY A 126 -6.39 -5.05 -4.97
N LEU A 127 -6.39 -4.15 -3.98
CA LEU A 127 -6.29 -4.56 -2.58
C LEU A 127 -7.68 -4.78 -1.97
N LYS A 128 -7.76 -5.75 -1.07
CA LYS A 128 -8.92 -5.97 -0.23
C LYS A 128 -8.65 -5.28 1.09
N VAL A 129 -9.35 -4.20 1.35
CA VAL A 129 -9.11 -3.36 2.52
C VAL A 129 -10.34 -3.31 3.39
N GLY A 130 -10.18 -3.68 4.67
CA GLY A 130 -11.19 -3.47 5.69
C GLY A 130 -10.93 -2.16 6.42
N GLN A 131 -12.00 -1.55 6.90
CA GLN A 131 -11.89 -0.30 7.64
C GLN A 131 -12.75 -0.30 8.91
#